data_831821246a4b02e0c08490dd27423883
#
_entry.id   831821246a4b02e0c08490dd27423883
#
_cell.length_a   1.000
_cell.length_b   1.000
_cell.length_c   1.000
_cell.angle_alpha   90.00
_cell.angle_beta   90.00
_cell.angle_gamma   90.00
#
_symmetry.space_group_name_H-M   'P 1'
#
loop_
_entity.id
_entity.type
_entity.pdbx_description
1 polymer ?
#
loop_
_entity_poly.entity_id
_entity_poly.type
_entity_poly.pdbx_seq_one_letter_code
_entity_poly.pdbx_strand_id
1 'polypeptide(L)'
;MSEPLLSTDRLVKRFGGLLATDNVSVDVRPGEIHALIGPNGAGKTTLVGQLTGNLAPDSGTIRFAGRDVTRLPTHARVRLGLGRSFQITSVLREFSALDNVALAIQAHDGHSFRFLGDVRKDRKLRDAAQRGLDAVGLGARANAIASALSHGEQRQLEIAMALAGEPRLLLLDEPMAGMGVEESQRLVAFLHGLKSRCGMLLIEHDMDAVFALADRITVLVYGRVLASGTRDEIRAHPDVRQAYLGEETT
;
A
#
# COMPACT_ATOMS: atom_id res chain seq x y z
N MET A 1 -7.76 23.08 -6.78
CA MET A 1 -7.04 21.92 -6.20
C MET A 1 -8.07 20.84 -5.92
N SER A 2 -7.88 19.61 -6.39
CA SER A 2 -8.82 18.50 -6.14
C SER A 2 -8.82 18.15 -4.65
N GLU A 3 -10.00 17.80 -4.13
CA GLU A 3 -10.13 17.31 -2.74
C GLU A 3 -9.28 16.06 -2.53
N PRO A 4 -8.52 15.93 -1.42
CA PRO A 4 -7.71 14.76 -1.17
C PRO A 4 -8.56 13.50 -1.00
N LEU A 5 -8.09 12.38 -1.56
CA LEU A 5 -8.74 11.09 -1.42
C LEU A 5 -8.60 10.54 0.01
N LEU A 6 -7.40 10.70 0.59
CA LEU A 6 -7.09 10.42 1.99
C LEU A 6 -6.48 11.66 2.61
N SER A 7 -6.89 12.01 3.82
CA SER A 7 -6.23 13.07 4.59
C SER A 7 -6.23 12.74 6.08
N THR A 8 -5.20 13.21 6.76
CA THR A 8 -5.10 13.18 8.22
C THR A 8 -4.94 14.58 8.76
N ASP A 9 -5.49 14.84 9.93
CA ASP A 9 -5.29 16.09 10.65
C ASP A 9 -4.77 15.79 12.05
N ARG A 10 -3.53 16.20 12.31
CA ARG A 10 -2.83 16.15 13.60
C ARG A 10 -2.97 14.81 14.33
N LEU A 11 -2.67 13.71 13.64
CA LEU A 11 -2.69 12.38 14.24
C LEU A 11 -1.63 12.26 15.33
N VAL A 12 -2.07 11.76 16.48
CA VAL A 12 -1.20 11.44 17.61
C VAL A 12 -1.38 9.98 18.00
N LYS A 13 -0.27 9.29 18.27
CA LYS A 13 -0.25 7.97 18.89
C LYS A 13 0.91 7.84 19.85
N ARG A 14 0.59 7.41 21.06
CA ARG A 14 1.54 7.19 22.14
C ARG A 14 1.52 5.73 22.61
N PHE A 15 2.69 5.18 22.85
CA PHE A 15 2.86 3.86 23.46
C PHE A 15 3.69 4.06 24.75
N GLY A 16 3.02 4.12 25.89
CA GLY A 16 3.67 4.50 27.14
C GLY A 16 4.36 5.85 27.04
N GLY A 17 5.69 5.89 27.22
CA GLY A 17 6.50 7.09 27.08
C GLY A 17 6.88 7.46 25.63
N LEU A 18 6.67 6.54 24.66
CA LEU A 18 7.06 6.76 23.27
C LEU A 18 5.93 7.44 22.49
N LEU A 19 6.21 8.59 21.89
CA LEU A 19 5.31 9.28 20.97
C LEU A 19 5.64 8.84 19.53
N ALA A 20 4.85 7.89 19.02
CA ALA A 20 5.11 7.24 17.74
C ALA A 20 4.59 8.02 16.53
N THR A 21 3.48 8.77 16.68
CA THR A 21 3.05 9.83 15.77
C THR A 21 2.72 11.07 16.59
N ASP A 22 3.19 12.24 16.13
CA ASP A 22 3.09 13.52 16.82
C ASP A 22 2.59 14.59 15.86
N ASN A 23 1.29 14.89 15.93
CA ASN A 23 0.61 15.85 15.09
C ASN A 23 0.82 15.64 13.58
N VAL A 24 0.79 14.35 13.13
CA VAL A 24 1.01 14.00 11.74
C VAL A 24 -0.20 14.38 10.88
N SER A 25 0.03 15.28 9.92
CA SER A 25 -0.93 15.64 8.89
C SER A 25 -0.34 15.32 7.52
N VAL A 26 -0.98 14.40 6.81
CA VAL A 26 -0.62 13.99 5.44
C VAL A 26 -1.88 13.84 4.61
N ASP A 27 -1.77 14.02 3.31
CA ASP A 27 -2.86 13.81 2.36
C ASP A 27 -2.39 13.03 1.14
N VAL A 28 -3.29 12.32 0.49
CA VAL A 28 -3.06 11.65 -0.81
C VAL A 28 -4.18 12.05 -1.76
N ARG A 29 -3.83 12.45 -2.98
CA ARG A 29 -4.78 12.90 -4.00
C ARG A 29 -5.20 11.75 -4.91
N PRO A 30 -6.36 11.86 -5.56
CA PRO A 30 -6.72 10.91 -6.62
C PRO A 30 -5.65 10.88 -7.72
N GLY A 31 -5.26 9.70 -8.17
CA GLY A 31 -4.27 9.54 -9.24
C GLY A 31 -2.84 9.95 -8.87
N GLU A 32 -2.53 10.12 -7.60
CA GLU A 32 -1.20 10.45 -7.09
C GLU A 32 -0.51 9.21 -6.54
N ILE A 33 0.78 9.10 -6.79
CA ILE A 33 1.68 8.21 -6.03
C ILE A 33 2.40 9.08 -5.01
N HIS A 34 1.98 8.97 -3.75
CA HIS A 34 2.59 9.66 -2.64
C HIS A 34 3.50 8.70 -1.87
N ALA A 35 4.78 9.00 -1.75
CA ALA A 35 5.70 8.20 -0.95
C ALA A 35 5.80 8.75 0.48
N LEU A 36 5.78 7.84 1.45
CA LEU A 36 6.08 8.08 2.85
C LEU A 36 7.41 7.42 3.19
N ILE A 37 8.43 8.22 3.42
CA ILE A 37 9.78 7.77 3.75
C ILE A 37 10.19 8.21 5.16
N GLY A 38 11.28 7.67 5.65
CA GLY A 38 11.86 8.05 6.95
C GLY A 38 12.72 6.91 7.52
N PRO A 39 13.62 7.20 8.45
CA PRO A 39 14.47 6.19 9.08
C PRO A 39 13.66 5.14 9.84
N ASN A 40 14.34 4.08 10.29
CA ASN A 40 13.74 3.08 11.15
C ASN A 40 13.28 3.73 12.46
N GLY A 41 12.08 3.36 12.93
CA GLY A 41 11.51 3.99 14.13
C GLY A 41 10.87 5.37 13.90
N ALA A 42 10.85 5.91 12.67
CA ALA A 42 10.23 7.20 12.37
C ALA A 42 8.72 7.28 12.60
N GLY A 43 8.03 6.13 12.79
CA GLY A 43 6.58 6.07 13.01
C GLY A 43 5.77 5.67 11.77
N LYS A 44 6.42 5.30 10.65
CA LYS A 44 5.75 4.90 9.40
C LYS A 44 4.73 3.77 9.60
N THR A 45 5.14 2.67 10.23
CA THR A 45 4.26 1.51 10.51
C THR A 45 3.09 1.89 11.42
N THR A 46 3.32 2.77 12.40
CA THR A 46 2.26 3.30 13.27
C THR A 46 1.26 4.11 12.47
N LEU A 47 1.73 5.02 11.62
CA LEU A 47 0.86 5.82 10.76
C LEU A 47 0.05 4.92 9.81
N VAL A 48 0.68 3.95 9.15
CA VAL A 48 -0.03 2.96 8.31
C VAL A 48 -1.09 2.20 9.10
N GLY A 49 -0.77 1.75 10.33
CA GLY A 49 -1.74 1.10 11.22
C GLY A 49 -2.95 1.99 11.54
N GLN A 50 -2.73 3.29 11.76
CA GLN A 50 -3.79 4.27 11.96
C GLN A 50 -4.63 4.46 10.68
N LEU A 51 -3.99 4.63 9.52
CA LEU A 51 -4.67 4.80 8.23
C LEU A 51 -5.54 3.59 7.86
N THR A 52 -5.07 2.39 8.15
CA THR A 52 -5.78 1.13 7.84
C THR A 52 -6.84 0.74 8.87
N GLY A 53 -6.86 1.39 10.04
CA GLY A 53 -7.80 1.07 11.13
C GLY A 53 -7.39 -0.13 11.99
N ASN A 54 -6.16 -0.62 11.84
CA ASN A 54 -5.56 -1.62 12.72
C ASN A 54 -5.15 -1.01 14.08
N LEU A 55 -4.93 0.30 14.10
CA LEU A 55 -4.52 1.05 15.28
C LEU A 55 -5.36 2.32 15.37
N ALA A 56 -6.04 2.52 16.49
CA ALA A 56 -6.76 3.77 16.73
C ALA A 56 -5.77 4.89 17.13
N PRO A 57 -5.88 6.11 16.55
CA PRO A 57 -5.15 7.26 17.05
C PRO A 57 -5.66 7.66 18.44
N ASP A 58 -4.80 8.28 19.24
CA ASP A 58 -5.19 8.84 20.54
C ASP A 58 -5.88 10.20 20.36
N SER A 59 -5.48 10.95 19.31
CA SER A 59 -6.15 12.18 18.87
C SER A 59 -5.91 12.44 17.38
N GLY A 60 -6.62 13.44 16.84
CA GLY A 60 -6.61 13.77 15.42
C GLY A 60 -7.70 13.05 14.64
N THR A 61 -7.79 13.31 13.34
CA THR A 61 -8.82 12.74 12.47
C THR A 61 -8.25 12.16 11.19
N ILE A 62 -8.93 11.15 10.64
CA ILE A 62 -8.61 10.52 9.36
C ILE A 62 -9.85 10.62 8.48
N ARG A 63 -9.70 11.20 7.30
CA ARG A 63 -10.76 11.27 6.29
C ARG A 63 -10.38 10.45 5.06
N PHE A 64 -11.34 9.70 4.54
CA PHE A 64 -11.19 8.95 3.29
C PHE A 64 -12.41 9.19 2.41
N ALA A 65 -12.19 9.65 1.18
CA ALA A 65 -13.25 9.98 0.23
C ALA A 65 -14.29 10.95 0.84
N GLY A 66 -13.83 11.98 1.54
CA GLY A 66 -14.66 13.00 2.21
C GLY A 66 -15.34 12.55 3.51
N ARG A 67 -15.22 11.26 3.91
CA ARG A 67 -15.84 10.71 5.13
C ARG A 67 -14.83 10.60 6.25
N ASP A 68 -15.26 10.88 7.49
CA ASP A 68 -14.49 10.58 8.67
C ASP A 68 -14.47 9.06 8.90
N VAL A 69 -13.26 8.48 8.86
CA VAL A 69 -13.02 7.04 9.04
C VAL A 69 -12.20 6.76 10.30
N THR A 70 -11.96 7.76 11.14
CA THR A 70 -11.05 7.71 12.29
C THR A 70 -11.31 6.49 13.19
N ARG A 71 -12.59 6.21 13.44
CA ARG A 71 -13.02 5.10 14.32
C ARG A 71 -13.54 3.88 13.56
N LEU A 72 -13.52 3.90 12.23
CA LEU A 72 -13.97 2.77 11.44
C LEU A 72 -12.93 1.63 11.49
N PRO A 73 -13.37 0.38 11.69
CA PRO A 73 -12.50 -0.79 11.64
C PRO A 73 -12.02 -1.05 10.20
N THR A 74 -10.94 -1.81 10.06
CA THR A 74 -10.27 -2.11 8.79
C THR A 74 -11.25 -2.58 7.70
N HIS A 75 -12.11 -3.54 7.99
CA HIS A 75 -13.05 -4.08 7.01
C HIS A 75 -14.04 -3.03 6.47
N ALA A 76 -14.40 -2.04 7.28
CA ALA A 76 -15.28 -0.95 6.85
C ALA A 76 -14.53 0.02 5.91
N ARG A 77 -13.23 0.29 6.18
CA ARG A 77 -12.39 1.11 5.29
C ARG A 77 -12.11 0.41 3.96
N VAL A 78 -11.91 -0.90 3.98
CA VAL A 78 -11.75 -1.71 2.76
C VAL A 78 -13.00 -1.61 1.87
N ARG A 79 -14.20 -1.69 2.46
CA ARG A 79 -15.47 -1.50 1.72
C ARG A 79 -15.64 -0.11 1.11
N LEU A 80 -14.95 0.90 1.65
CA LEU A 80 -14.93 2.24 1.07
C LEU A 80 -13.91 2.37 -0.08
N GLY A 81 -13.10 1.35 -0.33
CA GLY A 81 -12.10 1.30 -1.38
C GLY A 81 -10.66 1.56 -0.91
N LEU A 82 -10.34 1.35 0.36
CA LEU A 82 -8.97 1.36 0.86
C LEU A 82 -8.35 -0.03 0.71
N GLY A 83 -7.54 -0.24 -0.32
CA GLY A 83 -6.74 -1.45 -0.51
C GLY A 83 -5.41 -1.38 0.25
N ARG A 84 -4.90 -2.51 0.73
CA ARG A 84 -3.57 -2.62 1.33
C ARG A 84 -2.88 -3.90 0.89
N SER A 85 -1.61 -3.81 0.46
CA SER A 85 -0.71 -4.95 0.45
C SER A 85 -0.17 -5.17 1.87
N PHE A 86 -0.13 -6.40 2.34
CA PHE A 86 0.33 -6.70 3.71
C PHE A 86 1.85 -6.90 3.73
N GLN A 87 2.51 -6.41 4.79
CA GLN A 87 3.93 -6.64 5.06
C GLN A 87 4.24 -8.12 5.40
N ILE A 88 3.22 -8.87 5.89
CA ILE A 88 3.28 -10.32 6.07
C ILE A 88 2.41 -10.92 4.97
N THR A 89 2.96 -11.81 4.17
CA THR A 89 2.30 -12.50 3.07
C THR A 89 0.95 -13.07 3.53
N SER A 90 -0.14 -12.39 3.15
CA SER A 90 -1.52 -12.88 3.37
C SER A 90 -1.92 -13.92 2.32
N VAL A 91 -0.94 -14.42 1.59
CA VAL A 91 -1.12 -15.41 0.54
C VAL A 91 -1.41 -16.78 1.17
N LEU A 92 -2.45 -17.42 0.71
CA LEU A 92 -2.76 -18.81 1.07
C LEU A 92 -1.76 -19.73 0.36
N ARG A 93 -0.72 -20.13 1.08
CA ARG A 93 0.49 -20.77 0.52
C ARG A 93 0.23 -22.10 -0.18
N GLU A 94 -0.80 -22.81 0.26
CA GLU A 94 -1.22 -24.12 -0.29
C GLU A 94 -2.14 -23.99 -1.52
N PHE A 95 -2.58 -22.76 -1.85
CA PHE A 95 -3.48 -22.48 -2.97
C PHE A 95 -2.68 -22.02 -4.19
N SER A 96 -3.25 -22.19 -5.39
CA SER A 96 -2.66 -21.61 -6.60
C SER A 96 -2.71 -20.07 -6.56
N ALA A 97 -1.86 -19.42 -7.37
CA ALA A 97 -1.95 -17.97 -7.53
C ALA A 97 -3.35 -17.53 -7.98
N LEU A 98 -3.94 -18.27 -8.92
CA LEU A 98 -5.29 -18.00 -9.41
C LEU A 98 -6.36 -18.15 -8.32
N ASP A 99 -6.27 -19.16 -7.47
CA ASP A 99 -7.24 -19.38 -6.39
C ASP A 99 -7.11 -18.29 -5.33
N ASN A 100 -5.89 -17.80 -5.04
CA ASN A 100 -5.66 -16.67 -4.13
C ASN A 100 -6.38 -15.40 -4.61
N VAL A 101 -6.20 -15.04 -5.89
CA VAL A 101 -6.85 -13.83 -6.45
C VAL A 101 -8.36 -14.03 -6.56
N ALA A 102 -8.83 -15.23 -6.94
CA ALA A 102 -10.26 -15.53 -7.00
C ALA A 102 -10.94 -15.39 -5.64
N LEU A 103 -10.31 -15.88 -4.56
CA LEU A 103 -10.81 -15.70 -3.20
C LEU A 103 -10.85 -14.22 -2.77
N ALA A 104 -9.83 -13.44 -3.17
CA ALA A 104 -9.82 -12.01 -2.88
C ALA A 104 -10.99 -11.28 -3.58
N ILE A 105 -11.26 -11.59 -4.86
CA ILE A 105 -12.40 -11.03 -5.59
C ILE A 105 -13.71 -11.42 -4.90
N GLN A 106 -13.89 -12.71 -4.58
CA GLN A 106 -15.10 -13.21 -3.93
C GLN A 106 -15.37 -12.53 -2.58
N ALA A 107 -14.32 -12.28 -1.80
CA ALA A 107 -14.44 -11.61 -0.50
C ALA A 107 -14.98 -10.17 -0.65
N HIS A 108 -14.66 -9.47 -1.74
CA HIS A 108 -15.15 -8.13 -2.04
C HIS A 108 -16.59 -8.11 -2.55
N ASP A 109 -17.01 -9.09 -3.34
CA ASP A 109 -18.36 -9.17 -3.90
C ASP A 109 -19.45 -9.47 -2.83
N GLY A 110 -19.04 -9.74 -1.57
CA GLY A 110 -19.97 -9.98 -0.46
C GLY A 110 -20.75 -11.29 -0.54
N HIS A 111 -20.50 -12.11 -1.55
CA HIS A 111 -21.15 -13.41 -1.76
C HIS A 111 -20.45 -14.57 -1.04
N SER A 112 -19.82 -14.31 0.10
CA SER A 112 -19.07 -15.31 0.91
C SER A 112 -19.89 -16.51 1.38
N PHE A 113 -21.22 -16.50 1.21
CA PHE A 113 -22.14 -17.55 1.69
C PHE A 113 -22.77 -18.43 0.57
N ARG A 114 -22.27 -18.39 -0.66
CA ARG A 114 -22.69 -19.38 -1.65
C ARG A 114 -21.98 -20.73 -1.42
N PHE A 115 -22.34 -21.42 -0.35
CA PHE A 115 -21.84 -22.75 0.01
C PHE A 115 -22.24 -23.86 -0.99
N LEU A 116 -23.12 -23.58 -1.96
CA LEU A 116 -23.69 -24.58 -2.88
C LEU A 116 -23.05 -24.57 -4.28
N GLY A 117 -22.05 -23.71 -4.55
CA GLY A 117 -21.34 -23.65 -5.82
C GLY A 117 -19.85 -23.93 -5.66
N ASP A 118 -19.32 -24.85 -6.47
CA ASP A 118 -17.88 -25.06 -6.57
C ASP A 118 -17.25 -23.80 -7.23
N VAL A 119 -16.63 -22.94 -6.41
CA VAL A 119 -15.97 -21.68 -6.81
C VAL A 119 -14.96 -21.91 -7.95
N ARG A 120 -14.36 -23.10 -8.01
CA ARG A 120 -13.44 -23.50 -9.09
C ARG A 120 -14.13 -23.63 -10.46
N LYS A 121 -15.46 -23.72 -10.50
CA LYS A 121 -16.26 -23.79 -11.73
C LYS A 121 -16.83 -22.46 -12.17
N ASP A 122 -16.71 -21.39 -11.35
CA ASP A 122 -17.14 -20.04 -11.72
C ASP A 122 -16.18 -19.43 -12.73
N ARG A 123 -16.52 -19.53 -14.01
CA ARG A 123 -15.70 -18.98 -15.11
C ARG A 123 -15.49 -17.49 -14.98
N LYS A 124 -16.52 -16.71 -14.61
CA LYS A 124 -16.40 -15.24 -14.51
C LYS A 124 -15.39 -14.83 -13.44
N LEU A 125 -15.42 -15.52 -12.30
CA LEU A 125 -14.47 -15.28 -11.21
C LEU A 125 -13.05 -15.65 -11.63
N ARG A 126 -12.88 -16.81 -12.28
CA ARG A 126 -11.56 -17.26 -12.75
C ARG A 126 -10.99 -16.38 -13.85
N ASP A 127 -11.82 -15.93 -14.79
CA ASP A 127 -11.38 -14.99 -15.83
C ASP A 127 -10.98 -13.62 -15.25
N ALA A 128 -11.70 -13.15 -14.22
CA ALA A 128 -11.33 -11.93 -13.51
C ALA A 128 -10.00 -12.10 -12.74
N ALA A 129 -9.82 -13.23 -12.05
CA ALA A 129 -8.58 -13.56 -11.35
C ALA A 129 -7.39 -13.69 -12.33
N GLN A 130 -7.59 -14.33 -13.49
CA GLN A 130 -6.58 -14.43 -14.53
C GLN A 130 -6.15 -13.04 -15.03
N ARG A 131 -7.11 -12.14 -15.34
CA ARG A 131 -6.79 -10.76 -15.73
C ARG A 131 -6.02 -10.01 -14.65
N GLY A 132 -6.35 -10.23 -13.37
CA GLY A 132 -5.60 -9.67 -12.24
C GLY A 132 -4.15 -10.13 -12.23
N LEU A 133 -3.91 -11.42 -12.45
CA LEU A 133 -2.56 -12.00 -12.54
C LEU A 133 -1.81 -11.52 -13.80
N ASP A 134 -2.49 -11.46 -14.95
CA ASP A 134 -1.88 -10.94 -16.19
C ASP A 134 -1.40 -9.50 -16.00
N ALA A 135 -2.20 -8.68 -15.32
CA ALA A 135 -1.89 -7.28 -15.06
C ALA A 135 -0.61 -7.09 -14.25
N VAL A 136 -0.32 -8.00 -13.31
CA VAL A 136 0.91 -7.95 -12.48
C VAL A 136 2.06 -8.80 -13.07
N GLY A 137 1.89 -9.39 -14.25
CA GLY A 137 2.91 -10.21 -14.91
C GLY A 137 2.99 -11.67 -14.43
N LEU A 138 2.01 -12.13 -13.65
CA LEU A 138 1.95 -13.50 -13.11
C LEU A 138 1.03 -14.45 -13.92
N GLY A 139 0.48 -14.03 -15.05
CA GLY A 139 -0.49 -14.80 -15.80
C GLY A 139 -0.01 -16.22 -16.18
N ALA A 140 1.24 -16.36 -16.62
CA ALA A 140 1.85 -17.66 -16.93
C ALA A 140 2.04 -18.56 -15.71
N ARG A 141 2.01 -18.01 -14.49
CA ARG A 141 2.18 -18.70 -13.21
C ARG A 141 0.86 -18.93 -12.47
N ALA A 142 -0.28 -18.65 -13.10
CA ALA A 142 -1.62 -18.70 -12.48
C ALA A 142 -1.90 -20.02 -11.73
N ASN A 143 -1.47 -21.16 -12.27
CA ASN A 143 -1.67 -22.47 -11.66
C ASN A 143 -0.53 -22.90 -10.70
N ALA A 144 0.51 -22.08 -10.53
CA ALA A 144 1.58 -22.37 -9.58
C ALA A 144 1.05 -22.24 -8.15
N ILE A 145 1.42 -23.16 -7.27
CA ILE A 145 1.14 -23.07 -5.83
C ILE A 145 1.92 -21.88 -5.27
N ALA A 146 1.27 -21.05 -4.46
CA ALA A 146 1.84 -19.82 -3.99
C ALA A 146 3.14 -19.98 -3.18
N SER A 147 3.32 -21.11 -2.47
CA SER A 147 4.57 -21.44 -1.79
C SER A 147 5.73 -21.75 -2.73
N ALA A 148 5.46 -22.06 -4.01
CA ALA A 148 6.48 -22.33 -5.03
C ALA A 148 6.85 -21.08 -5.86
N LEU A 149 6.26 -19.94 -5.55
CA LEU A 149 6.60 -18.65 -6.14
C LEU A 149 7.84 -18.05 -5.49
N SER A 150 8.66 -17.34 -6.27
CA SER A 150 9.75 -16.51 -5.74
C SER A 150 9.21 -15.37 -4.85
N HIS A 151 10.06 -14.73 -4.06
CA HIS A 151 9.64 -13.59 -3.23
C HIS A 151 9.02 -12.46 -4.06
N GLY A 152 9.62 -12.12 -5.20
CA GLY A 152 9.08 -11.12 -6.12
C GLY A 152 7.72 -11.53 -6.69
N GLU A 153 7.57 -12.80 -7.13
CA GLU A 153 6.28 -13.33 -7.61
C GLU A 153 5.21 -13.34 -6.50
N GLN A 154 5.58 -13.67 -5.25
CA GLN A 154 4.65 -13.59 -4.11
C GLN A 154 4.19 -12.14 -3.89
N ARG A 155 5.08 -11.17 -4.04
CA ARG A 155 4.75 -9.75 -3.91
C ARG A 155 3.82 -9.28 -5.02
N GLN A 156 4.06 -9.71 -6.26
CA GLN A 156 3.15 -9.45 -7.38
C GLN A 156 1.76 -10.06 -7.12
N LEU A 157 1.70 -11.27 -6.56
CA LEU A 157 0.45 -11.92 -6.17
C LEU A 157 -0.31 -11.11 -5.10
N GLU A 158 0.37 -10.61 -4.07
CA GLU A 158 -0.23 -9.73 -3.05
C GLU A 158 -0.83 -8.47 -3.65
N ILE A 159 -0.13 -7.86 -4.60
CA ILE A 159 -0.63 -6.67 -5.30
C ILE A 159 -1.88 -7.04 -6.13
N ALA A 160 -1.86 -8.18 -6.85
CA ALA A 160 -3.03 -8.65 -7.58
C ALA A 160 -4.25 -8.86 -6.66
N MET A 161 -4.04 -9.46 -5.48
CA MET A 161 -5.09 -9.65 -4.47
C MET A 161 -5.60 -8.32 -3.92
N ALA A 162 -4.72 -7.35 -3.66
CA ALA A 162 -5.11 -6.03 -3.18
C ALA A 162 -5.91 -5.23 -4.23
N LEU A 163 -5.61 -5.44 -5.51
CA LEU A 163 -6.33 -4.82 -6.64
C LEU A 163 -7.68 -5.48 -6.94
N ALA A 164 -7.91 -6.71 -6.45
CA ALA A 164 -9.13 -7.47 -6.68
C ALA A 164 -10.41 -6.74 -6.21
N GLY A 165 -10.27 -5.86 -5.21
CA GLY A 165 -11.36 -5.03 -4.70
C GLY A 165 -11.54 -3.68 -5.40
N GLU A 166 -10.89 -3.46 -6.55
CA GLU A 166 -10.91 -2.21 -7.29
C GLU A 166 -10.72 -0.97 -6.37
N PRO A 167 -9.60 -0.92 -5.62
CA PRO A 167 -9.41 0.10 -4.61
C PRO A 167 -9.34 1.50 -5.23
N ARG A 168 -9.86 2.50 -4.52
CA ARG A 168 -9.67 3.92 -4.84
C ARG A 168 -8.30 4.42 -4.39
N LEU A 169 -7.79 3.86 -3.28
CA LEU A 169 -6.46 4.10 -2.74
C LEU A 169 -5.80 2.77 -2.40
N LEU A 170 -4.58 2.57 -2.85
CA LEU A 170 -3.76 1.41 -2.56
C LEU A 170 -2.60 1.79 -1.63
N LEU A 171 -2.53 1.17 -0.48
CA LEU A 171 -1.41 1.25 0.46
C LEU A 171 -0.42 0.14 0.14
N LEU A 172 0.80 0.50 -0.23
CA LEU A 172 1.89 -0.42 -0.54
C LEU A 172 3.01 -0.26 0.48
N ASP A 173 3.29 -1.33 1.22
CA ASP A 173 4.30 -1.35 2.28
C ASP A 173 5.51 -2.16 1.81
N GLU A 174 6.60 -1.46 1.46
CA GLU A 174 7.84 -2.00 0.89
C GLU A 174 7.60 -2.97 -0.29
N PRO A 175 6.87 -2.55 -1.35
CA PRO A 175 6.47 -3.45 -2.43
C PRO A 175 7.66 -4.02 -3.22
N MET A 176 8.84 -3.41 -3.15
CA MET A 176 10.03 -3.83 -3.89
C MET A 176 11.01 -4.66 -3.05
N ALA A 177 10.70 -4.89 -1.75
CA ALA A 177 11.56 -5.66 -0.87
C ALA A 177 11.82 -7.07 -1.42
N GLY A 178 13.10 -7.45 -1.53
CA GLY A 178 13.52 -8.78 -2.00
C GLY A 178 13.41 -9.01 -3.50
N MET A 179 13.11 -7.98 -4.29
CA MET A 179 13.09 -8.05 -5.77
C MET A 179 14.48 -7.75 -6.37
N GLY A 180 14.77 -8.40 -7.51
CA GLY A 180 15.90 -7.99 -8.35
C GLY A 180 15.61 -6.70 -9.12
N VAL A 181 16.67 -6.11 -9.71
CA VAL A 181 16.57 -4.83 -10.44
C VAL A 181 15.52 -4.86 -11.55
N GLU A 182 15.52 -5.93 -12.37
CA GLU A 182 14.56 -6.06 -13.47
C GLU A 182 13.11 -6.23 -13.00
N GLU A 183 12.90 -6.95 -11.88
CA GLU A 183 11.58 -7.15 -11.27
C GLU A 183 11.07 -5.82 -10.71
N SER A 184 11.93 -5.07 -10.01
CA SER A 184 11.61 -3.73 -9.49
C SER A 184 11.23 -2.76 -10.61
N GLN A 185 11.98 -2.74 -11.71
CA GLN A 185 11.67 -1.89 -12.86
C GLN A 185 10.32 -2.24 -13.51
N ARG A 186 10.01 -3.53 -13.63
CA ARG A 186 8.68 -3.99 -14.12
C ARG A 186 7.56 -3.55 -13.18
N LEU A 187 7.77 -3.67 -11.87
CA LEU A 187 6.78 -3.22 -10.88
C LEU A 187 6.60 -1.70 -10.92
N VAL A 188 7.68 -0.92 -11.05
CA VAL A 188 7.63 0.54 -11.23
C VAL A 188 6.76 0.90 -12.44
N ALA A 189 7.02 0.30 -13.60
CA ALA A 189 6.22 0.56 -14.81
C ALA A 189 4.75 0.17 -14.62
N PHE A 190 4.47 -0.94 -13.95
CA PHE A 190 3.12 -1.38 -13.65
C PHE A 190 2.39 -0.40 -12.72
N LEU A 191 3.02 0.03 -11.61
CA LEU A 191 2.42 0.97 -10.67
C LEU A 191 2.15 2.33 -11.31
N HIS A 192 3.03 2.80 -12.19
CA HIS A 192 2.77 3.99 -13.01
C HIS A 192 1.53 3.84 -13.89
N GLY A 193 1.33 2.67 -14.49
CA GLY A 193 0.14 2.38 -15.29
C GLY A 193 -1.17 2.38 -14.47
N LEU A 194 -1.10 2.04 -13.18
CA LEU A 194 -2.25 2.04 -12.27
C LEU A 194 -2.66 3.42 -11.77
N LYS A 195 -1.80 4.42 -11.90
CA LYS A 195 -2.01 5.78 -11.38
C LYS A 195 -3.33 6.41 -11.84
N SER A 196 -3.74 6.15 -13.07
CA SER A 196 -5.02 6.66 -13.61
C SER A 196 -6.26 6.00 -12.98
N ARG A 197 -6.09 4.86 -12.30
CA ARG A 197 -7.17 4.05 -11.75
C ARG A 197 -7.33 4.21 -10.23
N CYS A 198 -6.23 4.36 -9.50
CA CYS A 198 -6.27 4.54 -8.05
C CYS A 198 -5.11 5.44 -7.58
N GLY A 199 -5.33 6.18 -6.48
CA GLY A 199 -4.24 6.81 -5.75
C GLY A 199 -3.40 5.77 -5.02
N MET A 200 -2.14 6.08 -4.73
CA MET A 200 -1.26 5.16 -4.01
C MET A 200 -0.52 5.89 -2.89
N LEU A 201 -0.43 5.25 -1.73
CA LEU A 201 0.50 5.62 -0.67
C LEU A 201 1.56 4.52 -0.58
N LEU A 202 2.79 4.88 -0.92
CA LEU A 202 3.93 3.99 -0.98
C LEU A 202 4.81 4.20 0.25
N ILE A 203 5.08 3.17 1.01
CA ILE A 203 6.09 3.18 2.07
C ILE A 203 7.30 2.46 1.50
N GLU A 204 8.41 3.14 1.38
CA GLU A 204 9.65 2.59 0.84
C GLU A 204 10.87 3.19 1.53
N HIS A 205 11.96 2.46 1.50
CA HIS A 205 13.28 2.90 1.96
C HIS A 205 14.31 2.95 0.82
N ASP A 206 14.03 2.31 -0.31
CA ASP A 206 14.82 2.42 -1.54
C ASP A 206 14.53 3.77 -2.22
N MET A 207 15.49 4.68 -2.13
CA MET A 207 15.35 6.05 -2.64
C MET A 207 15.26 6.09 -4.17
N ASP A 208 15.91 5.17 -4.88
CA ASP A 208 15.85 5.10 -6.33
C ASP A 208 14.44 4.74 -6.79
N ALA A 209 13.83 3.77 -6.12
CA ALA A 209 12.43 3.39 -6.35
C ALA A 209 11.46 4.53 -6.00
N VAL A 210 11.67 5.20 -4.86
CA VAL A 210 10.86 6.36 -4.46
C VAL A 210 10.95 7.47 -5.49
N PHE A 211 12.16 7.84 -5.92
CA PHE A 211 12.36 8.88 -6.93
C PHE A 211 11.88 8.48 -8.33
N ALA A 212 11.84 7.19 -8.65
CA ALA A 212 11.27 6.72 -9.91
C ALA A 212 9.74 6.81 -9.93
N LEU A 213 9.07 6.56 -8.78
CA LEU A 213 7.61 6.39 -8.70
C LEU A 213 6.84 7.62 -8.22
N ALA A 214 7.34 8.28 -7.16
CA ALA A 214 6.53 9.23 -6.42
C ALA A 214 6.35 10.56 -7.15
N ASP A 215 5.11 11.08 -7.12
CA ASP A 215 4.81 12.45 -7.51
C ASP A 215 5.13 13.42 -6.36
N ARG A 216 4.87 12.96 -5.14
CA ARG A 216 5.12 13.71 -3.91
C ARG A 216 5.68 12.76 -2.85
N ILE A 217 6.54 13.28 -2.02
CA ILE A 217 7.24 12.54 -0.98
C ILE A 217 7.03 13.26 0.35
N THR A 218 6.66 12.52 1.38
CA THR A 218 6.63 13.01 2.77
C THR A 218 7.69 12.29 3.57
N VAL A 219 8.52 13.03 4.25
CA VAL A 219 9.59 12.52 5.14
C VAL A 219 9.11 12.57 6.57
N LEU A 220 9.08 11.41 7.22
CA LEU A 220 8.71 11.27 8.62
C LEU A 220 9.97 11.01 9.46
N VAL A 221 10.13 11.78 10.54
CA VAL A 221 11.26 11.63 11.48
C VAL A 221 10.73 11.80 12.90
N TYR A 222 11.04 10.86 13.79
CA TYR A 222 10.59 10.86 15.20
C TYR A 222 9.09 11.14 15.37
N GLY A 223 8.25 10.52 14.52
CA GLY A 223 6.80 10.66 14.57
C GLY A 223 6.27 11.98 14.00
N ARG A 224 7.09 12.84 13.41
CA ARG A 224 6.70 14.15 12.84
C ARG A 224 6.99 14.20 11.35
N VAL A 225 6.18 14.96 10.63
CA VAL A 225 6.50 15.32 9.24
C VAL A 225 7.61 16.37 9.25
N LEU A 226 8.77 15.98 8.72
CA LEU A 226 9.92 16.84 8.55
C LEU A 226 9.77 17.73 7.30
N ALA A 227 9.39 17.12 6.19
CA ALA A 227 9.18 17.81 4.92
C ALA A 227 8.15 17.04 4.07
N SER A 228 7.45 17.76 3.19
CA SER A 228 6.58 17.17 2.17
C SER A 228 6.66 18.01 0.90
N GLY A 229 6.94 17.41 -0.24
CA GLY A 229 7.10 18.11 -1.50
C GLY A 229 7.36 17.20 -2.68
N THR A 230 7.68 17.80 -3.81
CA THR A 230 8.13 17.10 -5.01
C THR A 230 9.49 16.43 -4.78
N ARG A 231 9.88 15.56 -5.69
CA ARG A 231 11.19 14.91 -5.70
C ARG A 231 12.35 15.90 -5.55
N ASP A 232 12.32 16.97 -6.33
CA ASP A 232 13.40 17.96 -6.36
C ASP A 232 13.46 18.78 -5.07
N GLU A 233 12.29 19.16 -4.51
CA GLU A 233 12.19 19.85 -3.21
C GLU A 233 12.75 18.99 -2.08
N ILE A 234 12.43 17.69 -2.05
CA ILE A 234 12.91 16.76 -1.02
C ILE A 234 14.43 16.54 -1.14
N ARG A 235 14.95 16.37 -2.37
CA ARG A 235 16.40 16.26 -2.60
C ARG A 235 17.19 17.49 -2.16
N ALA A 236 16.62 18.67 -2.35
CA ALA A 236 17.25 19.93 -2.00
C ALA A 236 17.10 20.30 -0.51
N HIS A 237 16.20 19.63 0.23
CA HIS A 237 15.86 20.01 1.60
C HIS A 237 17.03 19.71 2.57
N PRO A 238 17.59 20.73 3.28
CA PRO A 238 18.80 20.56 4.09
C PRO A 238 18.61 19.55 5.23
N ASP A 239 17.48 19.63 5.95
CA ASP A 239 17.21 18.74 7.10
C ASP A 239 16.95 17.29 6.65
N VAL A 240 16.37 17.08 5.46
CA VAL A 240 16.22 15.75 4.90
C VAL A 240 17.58 15.16 4.54
N ARG A 241 18.46 15.96 3.94
CA ARG A 241 19.84 15.53 3.64
C ARG A 241 20.60 15.17 4.90
N GLN A 242 20.44 15.91 5.97
CA GLN A 242 21.09 15.63 7.24
C GLN A 242 20.52 14.39 7.93
N ALA A 243 19.19 14.23 7.95
CA ALA A 243 18.50 13.19 8.69
C ALA A 243 18.45 11.83 7.95
N TYR A 244 18.59 11.83 6.62
CA TYR A 244 18.34 10.66 5.78
C TYR A 244 19.48 10.31 4.83
N LEU A 245 20.17 11.31 4.27
CA LEU A 245 21.26 11.11 3.30
C LEU A 245 22.65 11.27 3.93
N GLY A 246 22.73 11.74 5.18
CA GLY A 246 23.97 11.90 5.91
C GLY A 246 24.55 10.61 6.49
N GLU A 247 23.82 9.51 6.48
CA GLU A 247 24.29 8.19 6.98
C GLU A 247 25.00 7.34 5.89
N GLU A 248 25.01 7.76 4.62
CA GLU A 248 25.69 7.04 3.53
C GLU A 248 27.17 7.41 3.34
N THR A 249 27.74 8.21 4.23
CA THR A 249 29.16 8.64 4.15
C THR A 249 29.94 8.31 5.42
N THR A 250 29.96 7.02 5.80
CA THR A 250 31.06 6.49 6.65
C THR A 250 31.25 5.01 6.38
#